data_c8c2cb24f60a1fedcba692d9c59677d3
#
_entry.id   c8c2cb24f60a1fedcba692d9c59677d3
#
_cell.length_a   1.000
_cell.length_b   1.000
_cell.length_c   1.000
_cell.angle_alpha   90.00
_cell.angle_beta   90.00
_cell.angle_gamma   90.00
#
_symmetry.space_group_name_H-M   'P 1'
#
loop_
_entity.id
_entity.type
_entity.pdbx_description
1 polymer ?
#
loop_
_entity_poly.entity_id
_entity_poly.type
_entity_poly.pdbx_seq_one_letter_code
_entity_poly.pdbx_strand_id
1 'polypeptide(L)'
;GQAGAPREELVYASTKDIRDINPHLYGGEMAAQGMVFEPLVINTAEGVRPWLAESWEISPDGRVYTFHLRRGVTFSDGTPFDAEAVRLNMDAIIANRLSHAWLDMINEIERHEVVDSHTWRLVLKHPYYPTLIELGLLRPFRFISPSCFIDGQTRNGVRGLVGTGPWVLKEHKENQYALFTANPSYWGEKPRLQAVRWKVMPDHQAILLALHKGDVDLVFGADGDMLNLDNFDAIRREGRYAAAISQPIASRAILLNAHQPFTRERDVRLALQYAVDREGIAATILNGSETVAPSLLASTVAYCDLPLEARGHDPEKAARLLDGAGWLMAADGWRYKDGRRASVR
;
A
#
# COMPACT_ATOMS: atom_id res chain seq x y z
N GLY A 1 -33.92 12.98 21.11
CA GLY A 1 -32.53 13.28 21.29
C GLY A 1 -32.11 14.39 20.36
N GLN A 2 -31.63 15.50 20.88
CA GLN A 2 -31.09 16.59 20.08
C GLN A 2 -29.93 16.03 19.24
N ALA A 3 -30.04 16.16 17.91
CA ALA A 3 -28.90 15.96 17.02
C ALA A 3 -27.82 16.96 17.45
N GLY A 4 -26.71 16.49 17.99
CA GLY A 4 -25.59 17.32 18.32
C GLY A 4 -25.10 18.11 17.09
N ALA A 5 -24.56 19.30 17.28
CA ALA A 5 -23.94 20.07 16.22
C ALA A 5 -22.95 19.16 15.45
N PRO A 6 -22.85 19.28 14.10
CA PRO A 6 -21.94 18.48 13.32
C PRO A 6 -20.51 18.67 13.86
N ARG A 7 -19.85 17.55 14.16
CA ARG A 7 -18.45 17.60 14.63
C ARG A 7 -17.56 18.12 13.50
N GLU A 8 -16.78 19.12 13.78
CA GLU A 8 -15.82 19.67 12.83
C GLU A 8 -14.54 18.82 12.74
N GLU A 9 -14.30 17.96 13.72
CA GLU A 9 -13.13 17.10 13.86
C GLU A 9 -13.56 15.62 13.80
N LEU A 10 -12.84 14.82 13.00
CA LEU A 10 -12.95 13.37 12.98
C LEU A 10 -11.82 12.77 13.80
N VAL A 11 -12.14 11.85 14.71
CA VAL A 11 -11.15 11.09 15.49
C VAL A 11 -10.96 9.71 14.87
N TYR A 12 -9.77 9.46 14.38
CA TYR A 12 -9.29 8.19 13.87
C TYR A 12 -8.37 7.54 14.90
N ALA A 13 -8.68 6.30 15.30
CA ALA A 13 -7.82 5.55 16.21
C ALA A 13 -6.90 4.60 15.44
N SER A 14 -5.65 4.56 15.85
CA SER A 14 -4.64 3.65 15.34
C SER A 14 -3.83 3.06 16.49
N THR A 15 -3.39 1.81 16.35
CA THR A 15 -2.45 1.20 17.31
C THR A 15 -1.03 1.74 17.14
N LYS A 16 -0.75 2.43 16.03
CA LYS A 16 0.58 2.94 15.68
C LYS A 16 0.57 4.46 15.56
N ASP A 17 1.66 5.07 16.02
CA ASP A 17 1.96 6.47 15.72
C ASP A 17 2.22 6.68 14.23
N ILE A 18 1.99 7.90 13.74
CA ILE A 18 2.30 8.24 12.34
C ILE A 18 3.81 8.14 12.04
N ARG A 19 4.65 8.31 13.05
CA ARG A 19 6.12 8.35 12.96
C ARG A 19 6.59 9.42 11.98
N ASP A 20 7.74 9.23 11.32
CA ASP A 20 8.24 10.18 10.34
C ASP A 20 7.56 9.97 8.98
N ILE A 21 6.68 10.88 8.63
CA ILE A 21 5.93 10.83 7.36
C ILE A 21 6.65 11.50 6.19
N ASN A 22 7.95 11.75 6.29
CA ASN A 22 8.74 12.18 5.13
C ASN A 22 8.38 11.27 3.93
N PRO A 23 7.87 11.82 2.81
CA PRO A 23 7.30 11.01 1.73
C PRO A 23 8.36 10.23 0.95
N HIS A 24 9.64 10.56 1.11
CA HIS A 24 10.75 9.90 0.46
C HIS A 24 11.33 8.74 1.28
N LEU A 25 10.77 8.49 2.48
CA LEU A 25 11.22 7.45 3.41
C LEU A 25 10.09 6.46 3.72
N TYR A 26 10.45 5.38 4.39
CA TYR A 26 9.56 4.25 4.66
C TYR A 26 9.19 4.08 6.14
N GLY A 27 9.63 5.00 6.99
CA GLY A 27 9.40 4.90 8.43
C GLY A 27 8.02 5.30 8.91
N GLY A 28 7.31 6.15 8.16
CA GLY A 28 6.01 6.68 8.54
C GLY A 28 4.84 5.81 8.09
N GLU A 29 3.66 6.06 8.66
CA GLU A 29 2.41 5.43 8.24
C GLU A 29 1.95 5.96 6.88
N MET A 30 1.68 5.04 5.95
CA MET A 30 1.28 5.39 4.57
C MET A 30 -0.01 6.21 4.52
N ALA A 31 -0.98 5.91 5.36
CA ALA A 31 -2.23 6.67 5.41
C ALA A 31 -1.99 8.14 5.77
N ALA A 32 -1.07 8.41 6.70
CA ALA A 32 -0.69 9.77 7.08
C ALA A 32 0.10 10.47 5.97
N GLN A 33 1.05 9.77 5.33
CA GLN A 33 1.76 10.30 4.17
C GLN A 33 0.80 10.71 3.06
N GLY A 34 -0.20 9.87 2.76
CA GLY A 34 -1.18 10.11 1.71
C GLY A 34 -2.12 11.29 1.97
N MET A 35 -2.30 11.70 3.23
CA MET A 35 -3.10 12.88 3.56
C MET A 35 -2.39 14.20 3.19
N VAL A 36 -1.08 14.23 3.28
CA VAL A 36 -0.27 15.45 3.15
C VAL A 36 0.43 15.55 1.80
N PHE A 37 0.91 14.44 1.26
CA PHE A 37 1.77 14.42 0.07
C PHE A 37 1.08 13.75 -1.12
N GLU A 38 1.23 14.35 -2.29
CA GLU A 38 0.56 13.92 -3.51
C GLU A 38 1.55 13.52 -4.60
N PRO A 39 1.12 12.62 -5.52
CA PRO A 39 1.90 12.17 -6.67
C PRO A 39 1.55 12.94 -7.93
N LEU A 40 2.30 12.69 -9.01
CA LEU A 40 1.94 13.16 -10.36
C LEU A 40 0.66 12.52 -10.88
N VAL A 41 0.50 11.23 -10.63
CA VAL A 41 -0.65 10.42 -11.06
C VAL A 41 -1.15 9.57 -9.90
N ILE A 42 -2.39 9.12 -9.93
CA ILE A 42 -2.96 8.22 -8.91
C ILE A 42 -3.38 6.90 -9.54
N ASN A 43 -3.23 5.84 -8.76
CA ASN A 43 -3.74 4.52 -9.10
C ASN A 43 -5.18 4.38 -8.60
N THR A 44 -6.09 4.02 -9.49
CA THR A 44 -7.49 3.75 -9.19
C THR A 44 -7.90 2.38 -9.68
N ALA A 45 -9.09 1.93 -9.30
CA ALA A 45 -9.63 0.66 -9.78
C ALA A 45 -9.78 0.62 -11.31
N GLU A 46 -9.95 1.77 -11.95
CA GLU A 46 -10.06 1.92 -13.41
C GLU A 46 -8.71 2.20 -14.08
N GLY A 47 -7.61 2.13 -13.34
CA GLY A 47 -6.26 2.39 -13.82
C GLY A 47 -5.67 3.70 -13.33
N VAL A 48 -4.58 4.11 -13.97
CA VAL A 48 -3.87 5.35 -13.66
C VAL A 48 -4.68 6.56 -14.12
N ARG A 49 -4.78 7.56 -13.24
CA ARG A 49 -5.50 8.83 -13.51
C ARG A 49 -4.60 10.03 -13.27
N PRO A 50 -4.86 11.18 -13.97
CA PRO A 50 -4.20 12.44 -13.70
C PRO A 50 -4.35 12.88 -12.25
N TRP A 51 -3.30 13.52 -11.70
CA TRP A 51 -3.36 14.15 -10.39
C TRP A 51 -2.61 15.48 -10.41
N LEU A 52 -1.39 15.60 -9.86
CA LEU A 52 -0.61 16.83 -10.00
C LEU A 52 -0.15 17.08 -11.45
N ALA A 53 0.02 16.01 -12.23
CA ALA A 53 0.07 16.11 -13.69
C ALA A 53 -1.35 16.01 -14.24
N GLU A 54 -1.76 16.98 -15.04
CA GLU A 54 -3.07 16.98 -15.70
C GLU A 54 -3.10 16.10 -16.96
N SER A 55 -1.93 15.86 -17.56
CA SER A 55 -1.74 15.02 -18.74
C SER A 55 -0.28 14.62 -18.90
N TRP A 56 -0.04 13.67 -19.78
CA TRP A 56 1.31 13.23 -20.16
C TRP A 56 1.32 12.61 -21.54
N GLU A 57 2.48 12.63 -22.20
CA GLU A 57 2.75 11.88 -23.42
C GLU A 57 3.87 10.87 -23.17
N ILE A 58 3.77 9.73 -23.85
CA ILE A 58 4.79 8.68 -23.87
C ILE A 58 5.34 8.58 -25.28
N SER A 59 6.67 8.61 -25.43
CA SER A 59 7.30 8.46 -26.75
C SER A 59 7.02 7.09 -27.36
N PRO A 60 7.07 6.96 -28.71
CA PRO A 60 6.78 5.69 -29.37
C PRO A 60 7.65 4.51 -28.90
N ASP A 61 8.89 4.79 -28.49
CA ASP A 61 9.81 3.78 -27.95
C ASP A 61 9.57 3.45 -26.47
N GLY A 62 8.60 4.11 -25.81
CA GLY A 62 8.23 3.86 -24.42
C GLY A 62 9.24 4.35 -23.38
N ARG A 63 10.24 5.16 -23.77
CA ARG A 63 11.33 5.58 -22.88
C ARG A 63 11.18 6.99 -22.34
N VAL A 64 10.41 7.86 -22.99
CA VAL A 64 10.29 9.27 -22.63
C VAL A 64 8.87 9.58 -22.20
N TYR A 65 8.73 10.05 -20.97
CA TYR A 65 7.47 10.50 -20.38
C TYR A 65 7.53 12.01 -20.19
N THR A 66 6.64 12.75 -20.84
CA THR A 66 6.54 14.21 -20.70
C THR A 66 5.26 14.53 -19.94
N PHE A 67 5.39 15.12 -18.75
CA PHE A 67 4.26 15.43 -17.86
C PHE A 67 3.95 16.92 -17.90
N HIS A 68 2.67 17.24 -18.11
CA HIS A 68 2.12 18.59 -18.03
C HIS A 68 1.51 18.79 -16.65
N LEU A 69 2.12 19.69 -15.87
CA LEU A 69 1.74 19.91 -14.48
C LEU A 69 0.57 20.88 -14.35
N ARG A 70 -0.28 20.66 -13.35
CA ARG A 70 -1.36 21.61 -13.02
C ARG A 70 -0.78 22.96 -12.65
N ARG A 71 -1.42 24.01 -13.15
CA ARG A 71 -1.05 25.40 -12.84
C ARG A 71 -1.77 25.85 -11.57
N GLY A 72 -1.16 26.79 -10.86
CA GLY A 72 -1.74 27.39 -9.66
C GLY A 72 -1.72 26.50 -8.41
N VAL A 73 -1.06 25.36 -8.46
CA VAL A 73 -0.87 24.50 -7.27
C VAL A 73 0.25 25.04 -6.41
N THR A 74 0.01 25.14 -5.11
CA THR A 74 1.01 25.51 -4.12
C THR A 74 1.14 24.44 -3.05
N PHE A 75 2.33 24.33 -2.47
CA PHE A 75 2.49 23.68 -1.17
C PHE A 75 1.77 24.51 -0.09
N SER A 76 1.43 23.90 1.03
CA SER A 76 0.67 24.58 2.08
C SER A 76 1.40 25.75 2.74
N ASP A 77 2.71 25.88 2.53
CA ASP A 77 3.53 27.03 2.95
C ASP A 77 3.58 28.17 1.89
N GLY A 78 2.86 28.02 0.78
CA GLY A 78 2.82 28.98 -0.31
C GLY A 78 3.88 28.79 -1.38
N THR A 79 4.85 27.88 -1.20
CA THR A 79 5.83 27.56 -2.24
C THR A 79 5.12 27.02 -3.48
N PRO A 80 5.44 27.50 -4.70
CA PRO A 80 4.83 26.99 -5.91
C PRO A 80 5.17 25.51 -6.15
N PHE A 81 4.18 24.74 -6.59
CA PHE A 81 4.40 23.44 -7.19
C PHE A 81 4.56 23.61 -8.69
N ASP A 82 5.76 23.38 -9.18
CA ASP A 82 6.16 23.51 -10.58
C ASP A 82 7.17 22.44 -10.98
N ALA A 83 7.65 22.48 -12.22
CA ALA A 83 8.62 21.51 -12.72
C ALA A 83 9.95 21.55 -11.97
N GLU A 84 10.35 22.72 -11.45
CA GLU A 84 11.55 22.85 -10.62
C GLU A 84 11.36 22.13 -9.27
N ALA A 85 10.19 22.24 -8.64
CA ALA A 85 9.88 21.49 -7.42
C ALA A 85 9.91 19.98 -7.68
N VAL A 86 9.39 19.52 -8.82
CA VAL A 86 9.48 18.10 -9.22
C VAL A 86 10.93 17.68 -9.39
N ARG A 87 11.75 18.49 -10.06
CA ARG A 87 13.17 18.20 -10.28
C ARG A 87 13.92 18.05 -8.98
N LEU A 88 13.75 18.98 -8.05
CA LEU A 88 14.40 18.95 -6.75
C LEU A 88 14.01 17.69 -5.94
N ASN A 89 12.72 17.36 -5.92
CA ASN A 89 12.23 16.16 -5.26
C ASN A 89 12.80 14.87 -5.90
N MET A 90 12.78 14.79 -7.22
CA MET A 90 13.31 13.61 -7.92
C MET A 90 14.82 13.45 -7.72
N ASP A 91 15.57 14.54 -7.72
CA ASP A 91 17.01 14.50 -7.41
C ASP A 91 17.25 13.96 -5.99
N ALA A 92 16.46 14.40 -5.00
CA ALA A 92 16.56 13.91 -3.64
C ALA A 92 16.18 12.42 -3.51
N ILE A 93 15.15 11.98 -4.22
CA ILE A 93 14.73 10.58 -4.26
C ILE A 93 15.83 9.72 -4.88
N ILE A 94 16.38 10.14 -6.03
CA ILE A 94 17.43 9.42 -6.75
C ILE A 94 18.73 9.37 -5.91
N ALA A 95 19.06 10.42 -5.18
CA ALA A 95 20.21 10.43 -4.29
C ALA A 95 20.14 9.36 -3.19
N ASN A 96 18.94 8.89 -2.86
CA ASN A 96 18.67 7.81 -1.90
C ASN A 96 18.20 6.52 -2.58
N ARG A 97 18.59 6.31 -3.82
CA ARG A 97 18.08 5.20 -4.66
C ARG A 97 18.23 3.81 -4.05
N LEU A 98 19.23 3.57 -3.22
CA LEU A 98 19.43 2.27 -2.59
C LEU A 98 18.26 1.89 -1.67
N SER A 99 17.66 2.88 -1.00
CA SER A 99 16.45 2.67 -0.20
C SER A 99 15.21 2.36 -1.05
N HIS A 100 15.25 2.66 -2.34
CA HIS A 100 14.15 2.46 -3.28
C HIS A 100 14.39 1.29 -4.24
N ALA A 101 15.44 0.48 -3.99
CA ALA A 101 15.86 -0.59 -4.91
C ALA A 101 14.83 -1.72 -5.10
N TRP A 102 13.81 -1.78 -4.26
CA TRP A 102 12.66 -2.68 -4.44
C TRP A 102 11.74 -2.27 -5.60
N LEU A 103 11.90 -1.04 -6.13
CA LEU A 103 11.19 -0.50 -7.30
C LEU A 103 12.16 -0.44 -8.49
N ASP A 104 11.89 -1.18 -9.54
CA ASP A 104 12.80 -1.25 -10.69
C ASP A 104 12.89 0.07 -11.46
N MET A 105 11.85 0.91 -11.43
CA MET A 105 11.86 2.20 -12.12
C MET A 105 13.03 3.08 -11.70
N ILE A 106 13.42 3.05 -10.42
CA ILE A 106 14.53 3.88 -9.94
C ILE A 106 15.86 3.53 -10.64
N ASN A 107 16.02 2.28 -11.05
CA ASN A 107 17.20 1.80 -11.78
C ASN A 107 17.10 2.06 -13.28
N GLU A 108 15.88 2.26 -13.80
CA GLU A 108 15.62 2.57 -15.20
C GLU A 108 15.76 4.05 -15.54
N ILE A 109 15.80 4.95 -14.56
CA ILE A 109 15.94 6.38 -14.81
C ILE A 109 17.32 6.69 -15.36
N GLU A 110 17.38 7.17 -16.61
CA GLU A 110 18.60 7.69 -17.23
C GLU A 110 18.83 9.13 -16.80
N ARG A 111 17.81 9.98 -16.96
CA ARG A 111 17.82 11.39 -16.57
C ARG A 111 16.39 11.91 -16.46
N HIS A 112 16.23 13.06 -15.87
CA HIS A 112 15.02 13.86 -15.93
C HIS A 112 15.35 15.34 -16.09
N GLU A 113 14.41 16.12 -16.61
CA GLU A 113 14.68 17.51 -16.94
C GLU A 113 13.43 18.39 -16.85
N VAL A 114 13.64 19.65 -16.52
CA VAL A 114 12.65 20.70 -16.62
C VAL A 114 12.62 21.19 -18.07
N VAL A 115 11.48 21.03 -18.75
CA VAL A 115 11.28 21.55 -20.11
C VAL A 115 10.85 23.02 -20.04
N ASP A 116 9.87 23.32 -19.20
CA ASP A 116 9.43 24.65 -18.83
C ASP A 116 8.86 24.63 -17.40
N SER A 117 8.32 25.74 -16.91
CA SER A 117 7.85 25.84 -15.53
C SER A 117 6.80 24.80 -15.14
N HIS A 118 6.03 24.27 -16.08
CA HIS A 118 4.96 23.32 -15.86
C HIS A 118 5.05 22.07 -16.76
N THR A 119 6.24 21.80 -17.29
CA THR A 119 6.51 20.59 -18.07
C THR A 119 7.77 19.93 -17.56
N TRP A 120 7.63 18.70 -17.08
CA TRP A 120 8.73 17.89 -16.60
C TRP A 120 8.84 16.61 -17.43
N ARG A 121 10.07 16.20 -17.74
CA ARG A 121 10.33 15.03 -18.59
C ARG A 121 11.18 14.02 -17.86
N LEU A 122 10.75 12.75 -17.94
CA LEU A 122 11.47 11.59 -17.43
C LEU A 122 11.95 10.75 -18.61
N VAL A 123 13.25 10.45 -18.64
CA VAL A 123 13.86 9.61 -19.68
C VAL A 123 14.38 8.33 -19.04
N LEU A 124 13.91 7.18 -19.55
CA LEU A 124 14.29 5.86 -19.07
C LEU A 124 15.38 5.25 -19.96
N LYS A 125 16.21 4.37 -19.41
CA LYS A 125 17.20 3.58 -20.15
C LYS A 125 16.54 2.59 -21.10
N HIS A 126 15.45 1.97 -20.63
CA HIS A 126 14.65 0.98 -21.35
C HIS A 126 13.16 1.28 -21.15
N PRO A 127 12.26 0.83 -22.04
CA PRO A 127 10.82 0.87 -21.80
C PRO A 127 10.50 0.10 -20.50
N TYR A 128 9.70 0.71 -19.65
CA TYR A 128 9.29 0.11 -18.38
C TYR A 128 7.79 0.34 -18.15
N TYR A 129 6.99 -0.69 -18.38
CA TYR A 129 5.53 -0.58 -18.33
C TYR A 129 4.99 -0.05 -16.98
N PRO A 130 5.48 -0.51 -15.80
CA PRO A 130 4.96 -0.06 -14.52
C PRO A 130 5.30 1.38 -14.11
N THR A 131 5.94 2.17 -14.95
CA THR A 131 6.40 3.54 -14.64
C THR A 131 5.31 4.41 -14.01
N LEU A 132 4.15 4.52 -14.66
CA LEU A 132 3.05 5.33 -14.15
C LEU A 132 2.46 4.74 -12.85
N ILE A 133 2.39 3.43 -12.75
CA ILE A 133 1.88 2.73 -11.55
C ILE A 133 2.80 3.01 -10.37
N GLU A 134 4.11 2.93 -10.55
CA GLU A 134 5.08 3.22 -9.49
C GLU A 134 5.09 4.70 -9.10
N LEU A 135 4.95 5.62 -10.07
CA LEU A 135 4.80 7.05 -9.79
C LEU A 135 3.53 7.37 -8.98
N GLY A 136 2.51 6.53 -9.07
CA GLY A 136 1.26 6.67 -8.32
C GLY A 136 1.28 6.07 -6.91
N LEU A 137 2.37 5.44 -6.48
CA LEU A 137 2.46 4.84 -5.15
C LEU A 137 2.42 5.90 -4.05
N LEU A 138 2.11 5.47 -2.83
CA LEU A 138 2.09 6.35 -1.65
C LEU A 138 3.48 6.89 -1.27
N ARG A 139 4.53 6.20 -1.69
CA ARG A 139 5.95 6.58 -1.51
C ARG A 139 6.81 5.76 -2.47
N PRO A 140 7.99 6.22 -2.92
CA PRO A 140 8.65 7.47 -2.52
C PRO A 140 8.35 8.65 -3.45
N PHE A 141 7.60 8.46 -4.55
CA PHE A 141 7.44 9.46 -5.63
C PHE A 141 6.35 10.49 -5.33
N ARG A 142 6.41 11.08 -4.14
CA ARG A 142 5.55 12.19 -3.73
C ARG A 142 6.36 13.41 -3.35
N PHE A 143 5.74 14.58 -3.37
CA PHE A 143 6.44 15.84 -3.35
C PHE A 143 6.28 16.55 -2.02
N ILE A 144 7.43 16.92 -1.45
CA ILE A 144 7.56 17.79 -0.27
C ILE A 144 8.05 19.16 -0.72
N SER A 145 7.60 20.23 -0.03
CA SER A 145 8.03 21.60 -0.36
C SER A 145 9.56 21.72 -0.37
N PRO A 146 10.14 22.34 -1.41
CA PRO A 146 11.57 22.61 -1.43
C PRO A 146 12.09 23.39 -0.24
N SER A 147 11.24 24.19 0.42
CA SER A 147 11.57 24.90 1.67
C SER A 147 11.96 23.96 2.83
N CYS A 148 11.53 22.69 2.75
CA CYS A 148 11.80 21.68 3.78
C CYS A 148 13.14 20.95 3.59
N PHE A 149 13.80 21.13 2.46
CA PHE A 149 15.05 20.44 2.15
C PHE A 149 16.19 20.95 3.03
N ILE A 150 17.09 20.06 3.39
CA ILE A 150 18.35 20.36 4.09
C ILE A 150 19.50 20.03 3.14
N ASP A 151 20.28 21.04 2.77
CA ASP A 151 21.40 20.90 1.82
C ASP A 151 20.99 20.22 0.49
N GLY A 152 19.79 20.57 -0.01
CA GLY A 152 19.25 20.01 -1.24
C GLY A 152 18.80 18.55 -1.14
N GLN A 153 18.69 18.00 0.06
CA GLN A 153 18.38 16.59 0.32
C GLN A 153 17.22 16.45 1.31
N THR A 154 16.65 15.25 1.32
CA THR A 154 15.55 14.87 2.25
C THR A 154 15.86 13.60 3.04
N ARG A 155 16.88 12.83 2.65
CA ARG A 155 17.17 11.50 3.19
C ARG A 155 17.63 11.48 4.64
N ASN A 156 18.23 12.57 5.11
CA ASN A 156 18.80 12.68 6.47
C ASN A 156 17.97 13.57 7.40
N GLY A 157 16.75 13.89 6.99
CA GLY A 157 15.84 14.77 7.71
C GLY A 157 15.37 15.93 6.85
N VAL A 158 14.31 16.58 7.33
CA VAL A 158 13.67 17.74 6.68
C VAL A 158 13.33 18.78 7.72
N ARG A 159 13.17 20.04 7.28
CA ARG A 159 12.82 21.16 8.18
C ARG A 159 11.35 21.20 8.54
N GLY A 160 10.52 20.54 7.77
CA GLY A 160 9.07 20.48 7.95
C GLY A 160 8.46 19.42 7.06
N LEU A 161 7.18 19.14 7.26
CA LEU A 161 6.43 18.12 6.54
C LEU A 161 5.30 18.81 5.76
N VAL A 162 5.67 19.56 4.75
CA VAL A 162 4.79 20.43 3.96
C VAL A 162 4.59 19.85 2.58
N GLY A 163 3.35 19.53 2.25
CA GLY A 163 2.94 18.97 0.96
C GLY A 163 1.90 19.83 0.27
N THR A 164 1.37 19.30 -0.83
CA THR A 164 0.28 19.91 -1.62
C THR A 164 -1.08 19.36 -1.26
N GLY A 165 -1.16 18.35 -0.39
CA GLY A 165 -2.36 17.58 -0.12
C GLY A 165 -3.47 18.34 0.59
N PRO A 166 -4.66 17.69 0.73
CA PRO A 166 -5.83 18.32 1.34
C PRO A 166 -5.68 18.58 2.85
N TRP A 167 -4.69 17.96 3.48
CA TRP A 167 -4.44 18.05 4.92
C TRP A 167 -3.06 18.56 5.21
N VAL A 168 -2.95 19.37 6.27
CA VAL A 168 -1.70 19.90 6.83
C VAL A 168 -1.46 19.23 8.16
N LEU A 169 -0.27 18.66 8.38
CA LEU A 169 0.14 18.19 9.70
C LEU A 169 0.44 19.41 10.58
N LYS A 170 -0.48 19.71 11.47
CA LYS A 170 -0.39 20.89 12.35
C LYS A 170 0.36 20.60 13.63
N GLU A 171 0.17 19.41 14.19
CA GLU A 171 0.71 19.03 15.49
C GLU A 171 0.96 17.53 15.53
N HIS A 172 2.11 17.14 16.07
CA HIS A 172 2.44 15.73 16.28
C HIS A 172 3.08 15.58 17.65
N LYS A 173 2.41 14.82 18.50
CA LYS A 173 2.94 14.41 19.79
C LYS A 173 3.21 12.91 19.74
N GLU A 174 4.48 12.56 19.71
CA GLU A 174 4.95 11.19 19.47
C GLU A 174 4.27 10.19 20.40
N ASN A 175 3.79 9.09 19.83
CA ASN A 175 3.07 8.00 20.50
C ASN A 175 1.77 8.43 21.23
N GLN A 176 1.25 9.60 20.94
CA GLN A 176 0.01 10.10 21.53
C GLN A 176 -1.02 10.48 20.48
N TYR A 177 -0.72 11.46 19.65
CA TYR A 177 -1.62 11.88 18.57
C TYR A 177 -0.92 12.69 17.50
N ALA A 178 -1.58 12.79 16.35
CA ALA A 178 -1.26 13.76 15.31
C ALA A 178 -2.54 14.50 14.92
N LEU A 179 -2.45 15.82 14.76
CA LEU A 179 -3.55 16.66 14.33
C LEU A 179 -3.31 17.15 12.92
N PHE A 180 -4.21 16.79 12.03
CA PHE A 180 -4.25 17.28 10.66
C PHE A 180 -5.38 18.27 10.51
N THR A 181 -5.10 19.42 9.91
CA THR A 181 -6.11 20.43 9.61
C THR A 181 -6.28 20.58 8.11
N ALA A 182 -7.50 20.94 7.68
CA ALA A 182 -7.78 21.15 6.27
C ALA A 182 -6.86 22.20 5.67
N ASN A 183 -6.28 21.92 4.51
CA ASN A 183 -5.45 22.86 3.76
C ASN A 183 -6.34 23.90 3.07
N PRO A 184 -6.34 25.17 3.48
CA PRO A 184 -7.21 26.18 2.89
C PRO A 184 -6.84 26.52 1.44
N SER A 185 -5.61 26.23 1.04
CA SER A 185 -5.09 26.48 -0.32
C SER A 185 -5.11 25.26 -1.22
N TYR A 186 -5.81 24.20 -0.80
CA TYR A 186 -5.86 22.97 -1.59
C TYR A 186 -6.44 23.20 -2.99
N TRP A 187 -5.76 22.69 -4.01
CA TRP A 187 -6.11 22.87 -5.42
C TRP A 187 -7.32 22.06 -5.86
N GLY A 188 -7.60 20.94 -5.21
CA GLY A 188 -8.71 20.05 -5.52
C GLY A 188 -9.95 20.34 -4.67
N GLU A 189 -10.82 19.32 -4.54
CA GLU A 189 -11.99 19.41 -3.66
C GLU A 189 -11.52 19.54 -2.20
N LYS A 190 -11.93 20.63 -1.56
CA LYS A 190 -11.54 20.88 -0.17
C LYS A 190 -12.27 19.92 0.78
N PRO A 191 -11.59 19.46 1.85
CA PRO A 191 -12.23 18.63 2.86
C PRO A 191 -13.45 19.33 3.48
N ARG A 192 -14.49 18.54 3.77
CA ARG A 192 -15.69 19.03 4.47
C ARG A 192 -15.47 19.15 5.98
N LEU A 193 -14.53 18.35 6.51
CA LEU A 193 -14.12 18.41 7.91
C LEU A 193 -12.98 19.43 8.08
N GLN A 194 -12.93 20.08 9.24
CA GLN A 194 -11.87 21.05 9.56
C GLN A 194 -10.59 20.37 10.04
N ALA A 195 -10.71 19.22 10.71
CA ALA A 195 -9.58 18.51 11.28
C ALA A 195 -9.79 16.99 11.32
N VAL A 196 -8.69 16.26 11.31
CA VAL A 196 -8.60 14.84 11.63
C VAL A 196 -7.58 14.66 12.73
N ARG A 197 -8.00 14.03 13.82
CA ARG A 197 -7.11 13.65 14.91
C ARG A 197 -6.77 12.17 14.79
N TRP A 198 -5.52 11.90 14.56
CA TRP A 198 -4.96 10.55 14.59
C TRP A 198 -4.57 10.22 16.04
N LYS A 199 -5.37 9.43 16.72
CA LYS A 199 -5.18 9.09 18.12
C LYS A 199 -4.50 7.73 18.25
N VAL A 200 -3.37 7.69 18.94
CA VAL A 200 -2.63 6.43 19.17
C VAL A 200 -3.23 5.70 20.36
N MET A 201 -3.73 4.49 20.10
CA MET A 201 -4.33 3.61 21.10
C MET A 201 -3.78 2.19 20.89
N PRO A 202 -2.72 1.78 21.61
CA PRO A 202 -2.05 0.49 21.35
C PRO A 202 -2.91 -0.75 21.61
N ASP A 203 -3.94 -0.66 22.46
CA ASP A 203 -4.82 -1.77 22.82
C ASP A 203 -6.07 -1.78 21.94
N HIS A 204 -6.30 -2.88 21.23
CA HIS A 204 -7.49 -3.10 20.39
C HIS A 204 -8.80 -3.00 21.20
N GLN A 205 -8.84 -3.51 22.42
CA GLN A 205 -10.03 -3.43 23.26
C GLN A 205 -10.34 -1.99 23.67
N ALA A 206 -9.31 -1.18 23.91
CA ALA A 206 -9.48 0.24 24.19
C ALA A 206 -10.05 0.98 22.98
N ILE A 207 -9.62 0.64 21.76
CA ILE A 207 -10.19 1.20 20.52
C ILE A 207 -11.67 0.83 20.39
N LEU A 208 -12.01 -0.43 20.58
CA LEU A 208 -13.40 -0.90 20.52
C LEU A 208 -14.30 -0.19 21.53
N LEU A 209 -13.83 -0.05 22.77
CA LEU A 209 -14.55 0.67 23.81
C LEU A 209 -14.74 2.15 23.47
N ALA A 210 -13.70 2.80 22.97
CA ALA A 210 -13.75 4.20 22.56
C ALA A 210 -14.72 4.42 21.39
N LEU A 211 -14.78 3.49 20.43
CA LEU A 211 -15.74 3.50 19.34
C LEU A 211 -17.18 3.42 19.88
N HIS A 212 -17.45 2.50 20.81
CA HIS A 212 -18.78 2.35 21.43
C HIS A 212 -19.18 3.58 22.25
N LYS A 213 -18.24 4.23 22.92
CA LYS A 213 -18.50 5.48 23.67
C LYS A 213 -18.68 6.71 22.78
N GLY A 214 -18.29 6.64 21.51
CA GLY A 214 -18.29 7.77 20.61
C GLY A 214 -17.08 8.70 20.74
N ASP A 215 -16.00 8.26 21.39
CA ASP A 215 -14.72 8.99 21.49
C ASP A 215 -13.87 8.81 20.24
N VAL A 216 -14.15 7.77 19.45
CA VAL A 216 -13.54 7.45 18.17
C VAL A 216 -14.61 7.37 17.11
N ASP A 217 -14.38 7.99 15.97
CA ASP A 217 -15.33 8.07 14.85
C ASP A 217 -15.02 7.08 13.74
N LEU A 218 -13.75 6.76 13.53
CA LEU A 218 -13.28 5.92 12.42
C LEU A 218 -12.19 4.97 12.90
N VAL A 219 -12.34 3.71 12.50
CA VAL A 219 -11.30 2.69 12.59
C VAL A 219 -11.09 2.13 11.19
N PHE A 220 -9.85 2.14 10.72
CA PHE A 220 -9.46 1.64 9.41
C PHE A 220 -8.18 0.83 9.55
N GLY A 221 -8.14 -0.35 9.00
CA GLY A 221 -6.96 -1.18 9.08
C GLY A 221 -6.87 -2.16 7.94
N ALA A 222 -5.70 -2.21 7.30
CA ALA A 222 -5.41 -3.15 6.24
C ALA A 222 -4.97 -4.53 6.77
N ASP A 223 -4.38 -4.58 7.97
CA ASP A 223 -3.65 -5.75 8.48
C ASP A 223 -4.31 -6.41 9.68
N GLY A 224 -5.55 -6.02 10.03
CA GLY A 224 -6.23 -6.53 11.22
C GLY A 224 -5.63 -6.02 12.54
N ASP A 225 -4.71 -5.05 12.50
CA ASP A 225 -4.05 -4.51 13.67
C ASP A 225 -4.97 -3.64 14.54
N MET A 226 -6.07 -3.12 13.97
CA MET A 226 -6.99 -2.21 14.65
C MET A 226 -8.16 -2.94 15.30
N LEU A 227 -8.77 -3.86 14.59
CA LEU A 227 -9.84 -4.75 15.06
C LEU A 227 -9.60 -6.14 14.47
N ASN A 228 -9.82 -7.19 15.25
CA ASN A 228 -9.83 -8.54 14.70
C ASN A 228 -11.14 -8.80 13.94
N LEU A 229 -11.18 -9.89 13.17
CA LEU A 229 -12.34 -10.25 12.35
C LEU A 229 -13.61 -10.47 13.18
N ASP A 230 -13.50 -11.07 14.34
CA ASP A 230 -14.65 -11.34 15.22
C ASP A 230 -15.26 -10.03 15.73
N ASN A 231 -14.43 -9.08 16.15
CA ASN A 231 -14.86 -7.75 16.56
C ASN A 231 -15.48 -6.97 15.40
N PHE A 232 -14.90 -7.04 14.22
CA PHE A 232 -15.45 -6.42 13.02
C PHE A 232 -16.83 -6.98 12.68
N ASP A 233 -16.99 -8.29 12.68
CA ASP A 233 -18.27 -8.96 12.39
C ASP A 233 -19.32 -8.63 13.44
N ALA A 234 -18.96 -8.54 14.73
CA ALA A 234 -19.85 -8.13 15.80
C ALA A 234 -20.35 -6.71 15.61
N ILE A 235 -19.44 -5.74 15.30
CA ILE A 235 -19.79 -4.35 15.04
C ILE A 235 -20.71 -4.22 13.83
N ARG A 236 -20.41 -4.95 12.76
CA ARG A 236 -21.27 -4.93 11.55
C ARG A 236 -22.67 -5.44 11.85
N ARG A 237 -22.80 -6.49 12.65
CA ARG A 237 -24.10 -7.07 13.04
C ARG A 237 -24.95 -6.16 13.94
N GLU A 238 -24.32 -5.30 14.73
CA GLU A 238 -25.03 -4.34 15.58
C GLU A 238 -25.87 -3.34 14.78
N GLY A 239 -25.49 -3.05 13.53
CA GLY A 239 -26.20 -2.12 12.66
C GLY A 239 -26.11 -0.65 13.06
N ARG A 240 -25.29 -0.31 14.07
CA ARG A 240 -25.07 1.07 14.55
C ARG A 240 -23.99 1.82 13.78
N TYR A 241 -23.12 1.09 13.09
CA TYR A 241 -21.94 1.60 12.41
C TYR A 241 -21.99 1.27 10.93
N ALA A 242 -21.48 2.17 10.11
CA ALA A 242 -21.13 1.84 8.73
C ALA A 242 -19.89 0.97 8.75
N ALA A 243 -19.95 -0.22 8.17
CA ALA A 243 -18.85 -1.16 8.12
C ALA A 243 -18.71 -1.72 6.70
N ALA A 244 -17.49 -1.73 6.17
CA ALA A 244 -17.20 -2.24 4.84
C ALA A 244 -15.83 -2.91 4.78
N ILE A 245 -15.71 -3.88 3.88
CA ILE A 245 -14.44 -4.51 3.50
C ILE A 245 -14.18 -4.12 2.05
N SER A 246 -12.97 -3.66 1.75
CA SER A 246 -12.57 -3.31 0.39
C SER A 246 -12.47 -4.53 -0.52
N GLN A 247 -12.43 -4.31 -1.82
CA GLN A 247 -12.03 -5.35 -2.76
C GLN A 247 -10.59 -5.80 -2.47
N PRO A 248 -10.23 -7.06 -2.78
CA PRO A 248 -8.88 -7.56 -2.59
C PRO A 248 -7.85 -6.74 -3.37
N ILE A 249 -6.76 -6.36 -2.71
CA ILE A 249 -5.65 -5.62 -3.33
C ILE A 249 -4.33 -6.40 -3.30
N ALA A 250 -4.29 -7.51 -2.58
CA ALA A 250 -3.11 -8.34 -2.41
C ALA A 250 -3.51 -9.80 -2.22
N SER A 251 -2.59 -10.70 -2.46
CA SER A 251 -2.78 -12.14 -2.24
C SER A 251 -1.90 -12.62 -1.10
N ARG A 252 -2.46 -13.47 -0.23
CA ARG A 252 -1.69 -14.26 0.72
C ARG A 252 -1.16 -15.51 0.02
N ALA A 253 0.11 -15.77 0.14
CA ALA A 253 0.72 -16.91 -0.51
C ALA A 253 1.73 -17.60 0.41
N ILE A 254 1.80 -18.91 0.29
CA ILE A 254 2.90 -19.71 0.85
C ILE A 254 3.92 -19.89 -0.28
N LEU A 255 5.10 -19.33 -0.09
CA LEU A 255 6.19 -19.45 -1.05
C LEU A 255 7.01 -20.69 -0.74
N LEU A 256 7.13 -21.58 -1.73
CA LEU A 256 7.89 -22.81 -1.59
C LEU A 256 9.30 -22.62 -2.15
N ASN A 257 10.32 -22.86 -1.32
CA ASN A 257 11.71 -22.79 -1.75
C ASN A 257 12.05 -23.98 -2.67
N ALA A 258 12.20 -23.70 -3.96
CA ALA A 258 12.49 -24.74 -4.98
C ALA A 258 13.94 -25.29 -4.89
N HIS A 259 14.79 -24.81 -3.99
CA HIS A 259 16.13 -25.32 -3.76
C HIS A 259 16.21 -26.32 -2.59
N GLN A 260 15.14 -26.46 -1.81
CA GLN A 260 15.10 -27.44 -0.72
C GLN A 260 14.84 -28.86 -1.24
N PRO A 261 15.41 -29.90 -0.59
CA PRO A 261 15.30 -31.29 -1.09
C PRO A 261 13.88 -31.78 -1.33
N PHE A 262 12.92 -31.42 -0.47
CA PHE A 262 11.53 -31.82 -0.61
C PHE A 262 10.79 -30.97 -1.64
N THR A 263 10.87 -29.66 -1.54
CA THR A 263 10.07 -28.74 -2.36
C THR A 263 10.67 -28.41 -3.73
N ARG A 264 11.89 -28.88 -4.04
CA ARG A 264 12.48 -28.72 -5.38
C ARG A 264 11.74 -29.50 -6.48
N GLU A 265 11.09 -30.59 -6.10
CA GLU A 265 10.35 -31.44 -7.04
C GLU A 265 9.00 -30.81 -7.38
N ARG A 266 8.69 -30.68 -8.69
CA ARG A 266 7.45 -30.09 -9.15
C ARG A 266 6.22 -30.81 -8.60
N ASP A 267 6.23 -32.16 -8.61
CA ASP A 267 5.09 -32.95 -8.15
C ASP A 267 4.85 -32.80 -6.64
N VAL A 268 5.89 -32.58 -5.86
CA VAL A 268 5.77 -32.24 -4.43
C VAL A 268 5.07 -30.90 -4.24
N ARG A 269 5.49 -29.85 -4.98
CA ARG A 269 4.84 -28.55 -4.91
C ARG A 269 3.38 -28.61 -5.35
N LEU A 270 3.09 -29.41 -6.37
CA LEU A 270 1.73 -29.65 -6.84
C LEU A 270 0.90 -30.40 -5.79
N ALA A 271 1.47 -31.43 -5.17
CA ALA A 271 0.83 -32.16 -4.07
C ALA A 271 0.46 -31.24 -2.92
N LEU A 272 1.34 -30.34 -2.52
CA LEU A 272 1.05 -29.38 -1.45
C LEU A 272 -0.12 -28.45 -1.80
N GLN A 273 -0.28 -28.07 -3.06
CA GLN A 273 -1.44 -27.28 -3.50
C GLN A 273 -2.76 -28.03 -3.35
N TYR A 274 -2.78 -29.33 -3.63
CA TYR A 274 -3.98 -30.16 -3.44
C TYR A 274 -4.22 -30.52 -1.98
N ALA A 275 -3.18 -30.60 -1.15
CA ALA A 275 -3.28 -30.96 0.25
C ALA A 275 -3.88 -29.86 1.14
N VAL A 276 -3.74 -28.59 0.75
CA VAL A 276 -4.21 -27.46 1.54
C VAL A 276 -5.68 -27.16 1.24
N ASP A 277 -6.51 -27.18 2.28
CA ASP A 277 -7.93 -26.77 2.19
C ASP A 277 -8.06 -25.25 2.26
N ARG A 278 -7.80 -24.58 1.13
CA ARG A 278 -7.85 -23.11 1.06
C ARG A 278 -9.26 -22.57 1.22
N GLU A 279 -10.27 -23.26 0.72
CA GLU A 279 -11.66 -22.85 0.88
C GLU A 279 -12.12 -22.96 2.35
N GLY A 280 -11.72 -24.04 3.02
CA GLY A 280 -11.97 -24.22 4.45
C GLY A 280 -11.29 -23.14 5.28
N ILE A 281 -10.06 -22.76 4.97
CA ILE A 281 -9.35 -21.65 5.61
C ILE A 281 -10.10 -20.33 5.41
N ALA A 282 -10.48 -20.02 4.18
CA ALA A 282 -11.22 -18.79 3.88
C ALA A 282 -12.57 -18.72 4.61
N ALA A 283 -13.30 -19.82 4.64
CA ALA A 283 -14.64 -19.88 5.24
C ALA A 283 -14.61 -19.84 6.78
N THR A 284 -13.65 -20.50 7.42
CA THR A 284 -13.62 -20.70 8.87
C THR A 284 -12.62 -19.78 9.58
N ILE A 285 -11.35 -19.81 9.23
CA ILE A 285 -10.31 -19.02 9.90
C ILE A 285 -10.45 -17.54 9.56
N LEU A 286 -10.81 -17.23 8.31
CA LEU A 286 -10.96 -15.87 7.80
C LEU A 286 -12.42 -15.40 7.77
N ASN A 287 -13.35 -16.14 8.38
CA ASN A 287 -14.77 -15.79 8.50
C ASN A 287 -15.43 -15.39 7.16
N GLY A 288 -14.98 -15.96 6.04
CA GLY A 288 -15.46 -15.60 4.71
C GLY A 288 -15.07 -14.19 4.22
N SER A 289 -14.16 -13.53 4.92
CA SER A 289 -13.71 -12.16 4.57
C SER A 289 -12.77 -12.11 3.37
N GLU A 290 -12.15 -13.23 3.03
CA GLU A 290 -11.23 -13.38 1.89
C GLU A 290 -11.69 -14.50 0.97
N THR A 291 -11.38 -14.40 -0.30
CA THR A 291 -11.66 -15.43 -1.31
C THR A 291 -10.40 -16.20 -1.68
N VAL A 292 -10.57 -17.44 -2.11
CA VAL A 292 -9.43 -18.24 -2.63
C VAL A 292 -8.91 -17.61 -3.91
N ALA A 293 -7.61 -17.33 -3.95
CA ALA A 293 -6.92 -16.77 -5.12
C ALA A 293 -6.49 -17.90 -6.06
N PRO A 294 -6.85 -17.85 -7.36
CA PRO A 294 -6.41 -18.86 -8.33
C PRO A 294 -4.95 -18.67 -8.73
N SER A 295 -4.39 -17.48 -8.53
CA SER A 295 -3.00 -17.15 -8.86
C SER A 295 -2.43 -16.17 -7.84
N LEU A 296 -1.11 -15.92 -7.93
CA LEU A 296 -0.42 -14.97 -7.08
C LEU A 296 -0.92 -13.54 -7.27
N LEU A 297 -1.23 -13.16 -8.50
CA LEU A 297 -1.74 -11.84 -8.84
C LEU A 297 -3.26 -11.87 -8.93
N ALA A 298 -3.92 -10.87 -8.34
CA ALA A 298 -5.37 -10.75 -8.41
C ALA A 298 -5.85 -10.55 -9.85
N SER A 299 -7.01 -11.11 -10.19
CA SER A 299 -7.61 -10.97 -11.53
C SER A 299 -7.98 -9.52 -11.87
N THR A 300 -8.08 -8.65 -10.87
CA THR A 300 -8.30 -7.22 -11.04
C THR A 300 -7.07 -6.46 -11.55
N VAL A 301 -5.88 -7.07 -11.47
CA VAL A 301 -4.65 -6.51 -12.02
C VAL A 301 -4.66 -6.65 -13.55
N ALA A 302 -4.27 -5.61 -14.26
CA ALA A 302 -4.21 -5.61 -15.71
C ALA A 302 -3.42 -6.82 -16.23
N TYR A 303 -3.96 -7.51 -17.23
CA TYR A 303 -3.40 -8.72 -17.85
C TYR A 303 -3.34 -9.97 -16.95
N CYS A 304 -3.91 -9.93 -15.75
CA CYS A 304 -3.88 -11.05 -14.81
C CYS A 304 -5.20 -11.81 -14.70
N ASP A 305 -6.24 -11.42 -15.44
CA ASP A 305 -7.50 -12.14 -15.54
C ASP A 305 -7.35 -13.31 -16.54
N LEU A 306 -6.65 -14.34 -16.10
CA LEU A 306 -6.38 -15.53 -16.91
C LEU A 306 -7.33 -16.66 -16.51
N PRO A 307 -7.79 -17.48 -17.48
CA PRO A 307 -8.61 -18.65 -17.21
C PRO A 307 -7.76 -19.78 -16.63
N LEU A 308 -7.29 -19.61 -15.41
CA LEU A 308 -6.48 -20.61 -14.71
C LEU A 308 -7.39 -21.64 -14.05
N GLU A 309 -7.03 -22.91 -14.21
CA GLU A 309 -7.72 -24.00 -13.56
C GLU A 309 -7.48 -23.95 -12.04
N ALA A 310 -8.55 -23.87 -11.25
CA ALA A 310 -8.48 -23.93 -9.81
C ALA A 310 -8.10 -25.34 -9.36
N ARG A 311 -7.05 -25.45 -8.53
CA ARG A 311 -6.65 -26.70 -7.89
C ARG A 311 -7.34 -26.79 -6.54
N GLY A 312 -8.47 -27.51 -6.50
CA GLY A 312 -9.26 -27.71 -5.28
C GLY A 312 -8.56 -28.63 -4.27
N HIS A 313 -9.11 -28.69 -3.06
CA HIS A 313 -8.64 -29.59 -2.01
C HIS A 313 -8.88 -31.05 -2.39
N ASP A 314 -7.81 -31.81 -2.55
CA ASP A 314 -7.83 -33.23 -2.91
C ASP A 314 -6.65 -33.96 -2.25
N PRO A 315 -6.81 -34.38 -0.98
CA PRO A 315 -5.76 -35.07 -0.23
C PRO A 315 -5.31 -36.40 -0.85
N GLU A 316 -6.22 -37.12 -1.49
CA GLU A 316 -5.89 -38.40 -2.13
C GLU A 316 -4.99 -38.17 -3.36
N LYS A 317 -5.30 -37.16 -4.17
CA LYS A 317 -4.45 -36.80 -5.30
C LYS A 317 -3.08 -36.31 -4.81
N ALA A 318 -3.02 -35.55 -3.74
CA ALA A 318 -1.77 -35.12 -3.12
C ALA A 318 -0.93 -36.32 -2.68
N ALA A 319 -1.56 -37.32 -2.03
CA ALA A 319 -0.88 -38.54 -1.61
C ALA A 319 -0.31 -39.32 -2.81
N ARG A 320 -1.09 -39.48 -3.89
CA ARG A 320 -0.64 -40.15 -5.13
C ARG A 320 0.56 -39.46 -5.76
N LEU A 321 0.55 -38.12 -5.81
CA LEU A 321 1.66 -37.34 -6.34
C LEU A 321 2.94 -37.49 -5.51
N LEU A 322 2.82 -37.53 -4.18
CA LEU A 322 3.95 -37.76 -3.28
C LEU A 322 4.49 -39.20 -3.42
N ASP A 323 3.61 -40.20 -3.50
CA ASP A 323 4.00 -41.58 -3.76
C ASP A 323 4.75 -41.71 -5.08
N GLY A 324 4.22 -41.13 -6.15
CA GLY A 324 4.87 -41.11 -7.47
C GLY A 324 6.21 -40.42 -7.51
N ALA A 325 6.42 -39.45 -6.66
CA ALA A 325 7.71 -38.75 -6.48
C ALA A 325 8.69 -39.50 -5.59
N GLY A 326 8.28 -40.62 -5.00
CA GLY A 326 9.11 -41.45 -4.14
C GLY A 326 9.11 -41.05 -2.67
N TRP A 327 8.25 -40.13 -2.26
CA TRP A 327 8.05 -39.71 -0.87
C TRP A 327 7.01 -40.62 -0.21
N LEU A 328 7.48 -41.77 0.29
CA LEU A 328 6.59 -42.82 0.75
C LEU A 328 6.27 -42.71 2.24
N MET A 329 5.02 -43.07 2.60
CA MET A 329 4.55 -43.07 3.97
C MET A 329 5.22 -44.19 4.75
N ALA A 330 5.80 -43.87 5.90
CA ALA A 330 6.36 -44.83 6.84
C ALA A 330 5.38 -45.16 7.97
N ALA A 331 5.71 -46.18 8.77
CA ALA A 331 4.89 -46.62 9.90
C ALA A 331 4.71 -45.55 10.99
N ASP A 332 5.63 -44.57 11.07
CA ASP A 332 5.57 -43.43 12.00
C ASP A 332 4.62 -42.32 11.56
N GLY A 333 3.99 -42.47 10.39
CA GLY A 333 3.06 -41.48 9.84
C GLY A 333 3.74 -40.33 9.09
N TRP A 334 5.04 -40.39 8.89
CA TRP A 334 5.80 -39.42 8.09
C TRP A 334 6.19 -40.00 6.75
N ARG A 335 6.41 -39.13 5.77
CA ARG A 335 6.92 -39.52 4.46
C ARG A 335 8.43 -39.35 4.38
N TYR A 336 9.10 -40.30 3.71
CA TYR A 336 10.54 -40.36 3.54
C TYR A 336 10.90 -40.66 2.08
N LYS A 337 12.03 -40.12 1.66
CA LYS A 337 12.72 -40.45 0.41
C LYS A 337 14.23 -40.46 0.66
N ASP A 338 14.88 -41.55 0.28
CA ASP A 338 16.33 -41.73 0.49
C ASP A 338 16.80 -41.43 1.93
N GLY A 339 16.02 -41.91 2.92
CA GLY A 339 16.30 -41.73 4.32
C GLY A 339 16.02 -40.32 4.88
N ARG A 340 15.52 -39.39 4.05
CA ARG A 340 15.16 -38.04 4.48
C ARG A 340 13.66 -37.93 4.71
N ARG A 341 13.30 -37.31 5.84
CA ARG A 341 11.90 -37.00 6.15
C ARG A 341 11.43 -35.80 5.32
N ALA A 342 10.19 -35.88 4.80
CA ALA A 342 9.53 -34.77 4.17
C ALA A 342 9.38 -33.59 5.17
N SER A 343 9.84 -32.41 4.79
CA SER A 343 9.78 -31.24 5.63
C SER A 343 9.68 -29.97 4.79
N VAL A 344 8.81 -29.07 5.20
CA VAL A 344 8.71 -27.70 4.70
C VAL A 344 9.17 -26.79 5.84
N ARG A 345 10.14 -25.91 5.53
CA ARG A 345 10.66 -24.94 6.49
C ARG A 345 10.51 -23.52 5.96
#